data_48c5e7e985095aefcefb01eb4cf6b2b1
#
_entry.id   48c5e7e985095aefcefb01eb4cf6b2b1
#
_cell.length_a   1.000
_cell.length_b   1.000
_cell.length_c   1.000
_cell.angle_alpha   90.00
_cell.angle_beta   90.00
_cell.angle_gamma   90.00
#
_symmetry.space_group_name_H-M   'P 1'
#
loop_
_entity.id
_entity.type
_entity.pdbx_description
1 polymer ?
#
loop_
_entity_poly.entity_id
_entity_poly.type
_entity_poly.pdbx_seq_one_letter_code
_entity_poly.pdbx_strand_id
1 'polypeptide(L)'
;MRIRTFEISDYPEVVKLWAEVGLELRPGDEEEGIRIKVRRDPELFLVAEERGRIVGAAMGAWDGRRGWIYHLGVRPTQQRRKVATRLILEVESRMRDKGVLKVNALIYPWNRASIEFFTKNGFAVADMKEAQKYLVPEKG
;
A
#
# COMPACT_ATOMS: atom_id res chain seq x y z
N MET A 1 -0.56 17.71 7.27
CA MET A 1 -0.79 16.31 6.84
C MET A 1 -0.41 15.36 7.96
N ARG A 2 -1.24 14.36 8.18
CA ARG A 2 -1.06 13.39 9.25
C ARG A 2 -1.06 11.98 8.68
N ILE A 3 -0.03 11.18 9.02
CA ILE A 3 -0.01 9.75 8.71
C ILE A 3 -0.57 9.02 9.94
N ARG A 4 -1.56 8.17 9.72
CA ARG A 4 -2.18 7.41 10.80
C ARG A 4 -2.58 6.02 10.33
N THR A 5 -2.90 5.15 11.28
CA THR A 5 -3.39 3.82 10.98
C THR A 5 -4.78 3.89 10.34
N PHE A 6 -5.00 3.07 9.33
CA PHE A 6 -6.30 2.89 8.70
C PHE A 6 -7.29 2.31 9.72
N GLU A 7 -8.52 2.84 9.70
CA GLU A 7 -9.65 2.29 10.44
C GLU A 7 -10.70 1.83 9.43
N ILE A 8 -11.50 0.82 9.76
CA ILE A 8 -12.44 0.26 8.78
C ILE A 8 -13.45 1.30 8.30
N SER A 9 -13.74 2.31 9.11
CA SER A 9 -14.60 3.42 8.69
C SER A 9 -13.99 4.24 7.55
N ASP A 10 -12.68 4.12 7.31
CA ASP A 10 -12.02 4.78 6.18
C ASP A 10 -12.24 4.04 4.85
N TYR A 11 -12.79 2.83 4.90
CA TYR A 11 -12.85 1.97 3.71
C TYR A 11 -13.52 2.65 2.51
N PRO A 12 -14.69 3.28 2.64
CA PRO A 12 -15.31 3.92 1.48
C PRO A 12 -14.44 4.98 0.83
N GLU A 13 -13.74 5.78 1.62
CA GLU A 13 -12.88 6.83 1.10
C GLU A 13 -11.61 6.27 0.47
N VAL A 14 -11.05 5.22 1.04
CA VAL A 14 -9.87 4.55 0.47
C VAL A 14 -10.22 3.88 -0.85
N VAL A 15 -11.39 3.26 -0.97
CA VAL A 15 -11.84 2.67 -2.24
C VAL A 15 -11.95 3.74 -3.33
N LYS A 16 -12.47 4.92 -2.98
CA LYS A 16 -12.51 6.04 -3.94
C LYS A 16 -11.11 6.47 -4.35
N LEU A 17 -10.19 6.54 -3.41
CA LEU A 17 -8.79 6.85 -3.69
C LEU A 17 -8.20 5.83 -4.66
N TRP A 18 -8.38 4.54 -4.40
CA TRP A 18 -7.87 3.48 -5.27
C TRP A 18 -8.41 3.63 -6.69
N ALA A 19 -9.71 3.88 -6.83
CA ALA A 19 -10.31 4.09 -8.14
C ALA A 19 -9.70 5.29 -8.87
N GLU A 20 -9.48 6.39 -8.15
CA GLU A 20 -8.89 7.60 -8.74
C GLU A 20 -7.46 7.38 -9.24
N VAL A 21 -6.69 6.51 -8.60
CA VAL A 21 -5.31 6.24 -9.01
C VAL A 21 -5.18 5.00 -9.89
N GLY A 22 -6.31 4.42 -10.31
CA GLY A 22 -6.31 3.30 -11.25
C GLY A 22 -6.03 1.94 -10.64
N LEU A 23 -6.16 1.80 -9.34
CA LEU A 23 -6.04 0.50 -8.68
C LEU A 23 -7.39 -0.22 -8.77
N GLU A 24 -7.38 -1.38 -9.41
CA GLU A 24 -8.58 -2.21 -9.51
C GLU A 24 -8.74 -3.07 -8.27
N LEU A 25 -9.98 -3.24 -7.83
CA LEU A 25 -10.27 -4.15 -6.72
C LEU A 25 -10.12 -5.59 -7.18
N ARG A 26 -9.38 -6.36 -6.39
CA ARG A 26 -9.16 -7.79 -6.62
C ARG A 26 -9.78 -8.57 -5.46
N PRO A 27 -9.97 -9.90 -5.59
CA PRO A 27 -10.42 -10.70 -4.46
C PRO A 27 -9.56 -10.44 -3.21
N GLY A 28 -10.21 -10.15 -2.10
CA GLY A 28 -9.55 -9.76 -0.86
C GLY A 28 -9.54 -8.26 -0.60
N ASP A 29 -9.90 -7.43 -1.58
CA ASP A 29 -9.96 -5.99 -1.44
C ASP A 29 -11.35 -5.46 -1.09
N GLU A 30 -12.37 -6.30 -1.08
CA GLU A 30 -13.69 -5.93 -0.59
C GLU A 30 -13.64 -5.71 0.93
N GLU A 31 -14.69 -5.11 1.48
CA GLU A 31 -14.67 -4.70 2.88
C GLU A 31 -14.33 -5.85 3.83
N GLU A 32 -14.90 -7.04 3.62
CA GLU A 32 -14.61 -8.19 4.47
C GLU A 32 -13.15 -8.61 4.39
N GLY A 33 -12.59 -8.63 3.19
CA GLY A 33 -11.17 -8.95 2.99
C GLY A 33 -10.26 -7.95 3.69
N ILE A 34 -10.62 -6.68 3.64
CA ILE A 34 -9.86 -5.63 4.34
C ILE A 34 -9.98 -5.77 5.85
N ARG A 35 -11.15 -6.17 6.37
CA ARG A 35 -11.29 -6.44 7.80
C ARG A 35 -10.35 -7.56 8.26
N ILE A 36 -10.24 -8.61 7.47
CA ILE A 36 -9.32 -9.72 7.76
C ILE A 36 -7.87 -9.22 7.76
N LYS A 37 -7.52 -8.43 6.75
CA LYS A 37 -6.17 -7.85 6.63
C LYS A 37 -5.82 -7.00 7.85
N VAL A 38 -6.75 -6.14 8.28
CA VAL A 38 -6.52 -5.25 9.42
C VAL A 38 -6.34 -6.04 10.72
N ARG A 39 -7.12 -7.12 10.88
CA ARG A 39 -6.97 -7.96 12.08
C ARG A 39 -5.61 -8.64 12.13
N ARG A 40 -5.07 -9.02 10.96
CA ARG A 40 -3.77 -9.69 10.90
C ARG A 40 -2.61 -8.72 11.13
N ASP A 41 -2.66 -7.54 10.51
CA ASP A 41 -1.59 -6.54 10.60
C ASP A 41 -2.19 -5.19 11.00
N PRO A 42 -2.63 -5.04 12.26
CA PRO A 42 -3.42 -3.85 12.64
C PRO A 42 -2.72 -2.51 12.45
N GLU A 43 -1.39 -2.48 12.49
CA GLU A 43 -0.66 -1.22 12.41
C GLU A 43 0.06 -0.99 11.08
N LEU A 44 -0.12 -1.88 10.09
CA LEU A 44 0.63 -1.77 8.82
C LEU A 44 -0.16 -1.17 7.67
N PHE A 45 -1.46 -1.02 7.80
CA PHE A 45 -2.28 -0.33 6.80
C PHE A 45 -2.40 1.13 7.24
N LEU A 46 -1.82 2.05 6.45
CA LEU A 46 -1.72 3.45 6.81
C LEU A 46 -2.44 4.35 5.82
N VAL A 47 -2.95 5.47 6.32
CA VAL A 47 -3.53 6.51 5.48
C VAL A 47 -2.86 7.84 5.79
N ALA A 48 -2.82 8.70 4.78
CA ALA A 48 -2.40 10.09 4.92
C ALA A 48 -3.64 10.97 4.89
N GLU A 49 -3.83 11.75 5.93
CA GLU A 49 -4.99 12.62 6.10
C GLU A 49 -4.57 14.07 6.03
N GLU A 50 -5.30 14.84 5.25
CA GLU A 50 -5.08 16.27 5.13
C GLU A 50 -6.43 16.98 5.15
N ARG A 51 -6.61 17.88 6.12
CA ARG A 51 -7.86 18.63 6.30
C ARG A 51 -9.07 17.70 6.39
N GLY A 52 -8.94 16.60 7.14
CA GLY A 52 -10.02 15.64 7.35
C GLY A 52 -10.29 14.72 6.16
N ARG A 53 -9.49 14.76 5.10
CA ARG A 53 -9.66 13.93 3.91
C ARG A 53 -8.46 13.01 3.72
N ILE A 54 -8.71 11.79 3.27
CA ILE A 54 -7.64 10.85 2.96
C ILE A 54 -7.08 11.20 1.58
N VAL A 55 -5.79 11.51 1.55
CA VAL A 55 -5.10 11.88 0.31
C VAL A 55 -4.13 10.80 -0.17
N GLY A 56 -3.87 9.80 0.67
CA GLY A 56 -3.01 8.70 0.30
C GLY A 56 -3.21 7.50 1.21
N ALA A 57 -2.78 6.34 0.76
CA ALA A 57 -2.86 5.12 1.55
C ALA A 57 -1.74 4.16 1.12
N ALA A 58 -1.29 3.34 2.06
CA ALA A 58 -0.32 2.28 1.80
C ALA A 58 -0.69 1.07 2.65
N MET A 59 -0.72 -0.09 2.02
CA MET A 59 -1.00 -1.33 2.73
C MET A 59 0.30 -2.10 2.92
N GLY A 60 0.78 -2.16 4.16
CA GLY A 60 1.92 -3.00 4.51
C GLY A 60 1.45 -4.38 4.93
N ALA A 61 2.28 -5.37 4.70
CA ALA A 61 2.02 -6.75 5.11
C ALA A 61 3.31 -7.36 5.61
N TRP A 62 3.18 -8.38 6.46
CA TRP A 62 4.32 -9.08 7.04
C TRP A 62 4.00 -10.57 7.09
N ASP A 63 4.91 -11.36 6.52
CA ASP A 63 4.72 -12.82 6.46
C ASP A 63 5.46 -13.57 7.59
N GLY A 64 6.02 -12.85 8.55
CA GLY A 64 6.83 -13.39 9.63
C GLY A 64 8.32 -13.27 9.38
N ARG A 65 8.73 -12.91 8.16
CA ARG A 65 10.14 -12.76 7.80
C ARG A 65 10.38 -11.55 6.89
N ARG A 66 9.53 -11.35 5.89
CA ARG A 66 9.64 -10.23 4.94
C ARG A 66 8.45 -9.30 5.07
N GLY A 67 8.69 -8.03 4.86
CA GLY A 67 7.61 -7.06 4.70
C GLY A 67 7.28 -6.87 3.23
N TRP A 68 6.04 -6.43 2.97
CA TRP A 68 5.54 -6.15 1.63
C TRP A 68 4.73 -4.87 1.66
N ILE A 69 4.81 -4.09 0.59
CA ILE A 69 3.99 -2.90 0.43
C ILE A 69 3.07 -3.11 -0.77
N TYR A 70 1.78 -2.94 -0.54
CA TYR A 70 0.73 -3.10 -1.53
C TYR A 70 -0.10 -1.83 -1.62
N HIS A 71 -0.78 -1.64 -2.73
CA HIS A 71 -1.82 -0.62 -2.89
C HIS A 71 -1.38 0.76 -2.41
N LEU A 72 -0.15 1.14 -2.73
CA LEU A 72 0.32 2.50 -2.47
C LEU A 72 -0.33 3.43 -3.49
N GLY A 73 -1.18 4.32 -3.00
CA GLY A 73 -1.86 5.28 -3.85
C GLY A 73 -1.89 6.64 -3.19
N VAL A 74 -1.73 7.69 -3.98
CA VAL A 74 -1.78 9.07 -3.50
C VAL A 74 -2.58 9.88 -4.53
N ARG A 75 -3.54 10.68 -4.04
CA ARG A 75 -4.32 11.54 -4.93
C ARG A 75 -3.43 12.49 -5.70
N PRO A 76 -3.76 12.80 -6.97
CA PRO A 76 -3.00 13.76 -7.76
C PRO A 76 -3.07 15.14 -7.11
N THR A 77 -2.02 15.51 -6.37
CA THR A 77 -1.89 16.80 -5.71
C THR A 77 -0.46 17.29 -5.88
N GLN A 78 -0.22 18.56 -5.53
CA GLN A 78 1.14 19.10 -5.56
C GLN A 78 2.08 18.42 -4.55
N GLN A 79 1.51 17.77 -3.53
CA GLN A 79 2.28 17.18 -2.44
C GLN A 79 2.41 15.65 -2.56
N ARG A 80 1.93 15.05 -3.64
CA ARG A 80 1.82 13.59 -3.72
C ARG A 80 3.14 12.83 -3.49
N ARG A 81 4.28 13.36 -3.93
CA ARG A 81 5.59 12.70 -3.71
C ARG A 81 5.96 12.67 -2.24
N LYS A 82 5.73 13.77 -1.53
CA LYS A 82 5.96 13.82 -0.09
C LYS A 82 5.02 12.87 0.66
N VAL A 83 3.77 12.80 0.22
CA VAL A 83 2.78 11.92 0.84
C VAL A 83 3.22 10.47 0.71
N ALA A 84 3.58 10.03 -0.49
CA ALA A 84 4.01 8.66 -0.73
C ALA A 84 5.28 8.32 0.07
N THR A 85 6.26 9.21 0.06
CA THR A 85 7.51 9.02 0.81
C THR A 85 7.23 8.89 2.31
N ARG A 86 6.39 9.76 2.87
CA ARG A 86 6.06 9.69 4.29
C ARG A 86 5.32 8.41 4.65
N LEU A 87 4.42 7.96 3.78
CA LEU A 87 3.73 6.68 3.99
C LEU A 87 4.73 5.52 4.03
N ILE A 88 5.64 5.46 3.06
CA ILE A 88 6.67 4.41 2.99
C ILE A 88 7.55 4.44 4.24
N LEU A 89 8.03 5.61 4.63
CA LEU A 89 8.90 5.73 5.80
C LEU A 89 8.20 5.28 7.08
N GLU A 90 6.92 5.59 7.23
CA GLU A 90 6.17 5.16 8.40
C GLU A 90 5.93 3.65 8.40
N VAL A 91 5.59 3.07 7.25
CA VAL A 91 5.46 1.61 7.12
C VAL A 91 6.78 0.94 7.50
N GLU A 92 7.89 1.44 6.98
CA GLU A 92 9.21 0.88 7.27
C GLU A 92 9.54 0.97 8.76
N SER A 93 9.23 2.10 9.39
CA SER A 93 9.45 2.27 10.82
C SER A 93 8.68 1.23 11.63
N ARG A 94 7.42 1.01 11.30
CA ARG A 94 6.59 0.03 12.00
C ARG A 94 7.05 -1.40 11.74
N MET A 95 7.55 -1.66 10.54
CA MET A 95 8.14 -2.97 10.22
C MET A 95 9.43 -3.22 10.99
N ARG A 96 10.29 -2.19 11.14
CA ARG A 96 11.50 -2.32 11.96
C ARG A 96 11.16 -2.68 13.40
N ASP A 97 10.11 -2.09 13.94
CA ASP A 97 9.65 -2.40 15.29
C ASP A 97 9.25 -3.86 15.46
N LYS A 98 8.86 -4.52 14.38
CA LYS A 98 8.53 -5.96 14.36
C LYS A 98 9.73 -6.84 14.09
N GLY A 99 10.89 -6.26 13.79
CA GLY A 99 12.08 -7.04 13.44
C GLY A 99 12.17 -7.41 11.97
N VAL A 100 11.38 -6.79 11.10
CA VAL A 100 11.45 -7.03 9.67
C VAL A 100 12.77 -6.48 9.13
N LEU A 101 13.52 -7.30 8.41
CA LEU A 101 14.85 -6.94 7.91
C LEU A 101 14.85 -6.52 6.45
N LYS A 102 13.79 -6.84 5.72
CA LYS A 102 13.71 -6.52 4.29
C LYS A 102 12.26 -6.31 3.90
N VAL A 103 11.99 -5.25 3.15
CA VAL A 103 10.66 -4.96 2.62
C VAL A 103 10.72 -5.01 1.10
N ASN A 104 9.69 -5.58 0.51
CA ASN A 104 9.54 -5.71 -0.94
C ASN A 104 8.28 -4.99 -1.41
N ALA A 105 8.27 -4.61 -2.67
CA ALA A 105 7.07 -4.10 -3.33
C ALA A 105 7.04 -4.67 -4.74
N LEU A 106 5.84 -4.85 -5.29
CA LEU A 106 5.67 -5.32 -6.66
C LEU A 106 5.35 -4.13 -7.55
N ILE A 107 6.10 -3.98 -8.63
CA ILE A 107 5.98 -2.84 -9.54
C ILE A 107 5.82 -3.39 -10.96
N TYR A 108 4.81 -2.90 -11.68
CA TYR A 108 4.69 -3.27 -13.09
C TYR A 108 5.89 -2.74 -13.89
N PRO A 109 6.45 -3.55 -14.80
CA PRO A 109 7.68 -3.16 -15.53
C PRO A 109 7.52 -1.88 -16.35
N TRP A 110 6.29 -1.56 -16.77
CA TRP A 110 5.99 -0.37 -17.57
C TRP A 110 5.75 0.88 -16.74
N ASN A 111 5.64 0.74 -15.42
CA ASN A 111 5.31 1.87 -14.55
C ASN A 111 6.58 2.60 -14.10
N ARG A 112 7.06 3.46 -14.98
CA ARG A 112 8.31 4.21 -14.74
C ARG A 112 8.24 5.12 -13.53
N ALA A 113 7.09 5.74 -13.30
CA ALA A 113 6.93 6.64 -12.16
C ALA A 113 7.13 5.89 -10.84
N SER A 114 6.57 4.69 -10.72
CA SER A 114 6.76 3.85 -9.53
C SER A 114 8.20 3.36 -9.40
N ILE A 115 8.82 2.95 -10.51
CA ILE A 115 10.21 2.51 -10.49
C ILE A 115 11.12 3.63 -9.98
N GLU A 116 10.94 4.85 -10.50
CA GLU A 116 11.71 6.01 -10.04
C GLU A 116 11.45 6.32 -8.58
N PHE A 117 10.17 6.28 -8.17
CA PHE A 117 9.81 6.57 -6.80
C PHE A 117 10.47 5.59 -5.82
N PHE A 118 10.34 4.30 -6.06
CA PHE A 118 10.94 3.30 -5.18
C PHE A 118 12.46 3.37 -5.20
N THR A 119 13.06 3.60 -6.35
CA THR A 119 14.52 3.75 -6.45
C THR A 119 15.00 4.95 -5.61
N LYS A 120 14.31 6.07 -5.70
CA LYS A 120 14.65 7.27 -4.91
C LYS A 120 14.48 7.03 -3.41
N ASN A 121 13.63 6.11 -3.04
CA ASN A 121 13.40 5.78 -1.63
C ASN A 121 14.24 4.59 -1.15
N GLY A 122 15.30 4.26 -1.89
CA GLY A 122 16.29 3.29 -1.44
C GLY A 122 16.03 1.85 -1.83
N PHE A 123 15.02 1.60 -2.67
CA PHE A 123 14.73 0.24 -3.14
C PHE A 123 15.58 -0.09 -4.34
N ALA A 124 16.14 -1.30 -4.36
CA ALA A 124 16.81 -1.84 -5.56
C ALA A 124 15.74 -2.56 -6.38
N VAL A 125 15.55 -2.11 -7.62
CA VAL A 125 14.53 -2.70 -8.49
C VAL A 125 15.14 -3.85 -9.27
N ALA A 126 14.63 -5.06 -9.06
CA ALA A 126 15.10 -6.27 -9.72
C ALA A 126 14.24 -6.60 -10.94
N ASP A 127 14.84 -7.25 -11.91
CA ASP A 127 14.13 -7.71 -13.10
C ASP A 127 13.60 -9.13 -12.84
N MET A 128 12.50 -9.19 -12.11
CA MET A 128 11.86 -10.44 -11.71
C MET A 128 10.45 -10.49 -12.25
N LYS A 129 9.94 -11.70 -12.45
CA LYS A 129 8.56 -11.91 -12.89
C LYS A 129 7.72 -12.39 -11.73
N GLU A 130 6.51 -11.86 -11.65
CA GLU A 130 5.52 -12.31 -10.67
C GLU A 130 4.70 -13.44 -11.27
N ALA A 131 4.58 -14.56 -10.54
CA ALA A 131 3.64 -15.60 -10.86
C ALA A 131 2.49 -15.54 -9.87
N GLN A 132 1.26 -15.50 -10.35
CA GLN A 132 0.10 -15.38 -9.49
C GLN A 132 -1.02 -16.29 -9.95
N LYS A 133 -1.85 -16.70 -9.00
CA LYS A 133 -2.99 -17.56 -9.27
C LYS A 133 -4.06 -17.27 -8.24
N TYR A 134 -5.27 -16.98 -8.69
CA TYR A 134 -6.39 -16.82 -7.77
C TYR A 134 -6.88 -18.19 -7.31
N LEU A 135 -7.17 -18.31 -6.03
CA LEU A 135 -7.69 -19.55 -5.45
C LEU A 135 -9.22 -19.56 -5.37
N VAL A 136 -9.86 -18.59 -6.02
CA VAL A 136 -11.32 -18.50 -6.16
C VAL A 136 -11.67 -18.49 -7.63
N PRO A 137 -12.89 -18.93 -8.01
CA PRO A 137 -13.28 -18.90 -9.41
C PRO A 137 -13.28 -17.49 -9.96
N GLU A 138 -12.82 -17.32 -11.21
CA GLU A 138 -12.94 -16.04 -11.90
C GLU A 138 -14.40 -15.76 -12.19
N LYS A 139 -14.79 -14.50 -12.01
CA LYS A 139 -16.12 -14.05 -12.43
C LYS A 139 -16.08 -13.89 -13.95
N GLY A 140 -16.85 -14.69 -14.61
CA GLY A 140 -16.94 -14.70 -16.05
C GLY A 140 -17.47 -13.41 -16.64
#